data_5e6264e5413c4c2bf2a88fe64810509f
#
_entry.id   5e6264e5413c4c2bf2a88fe64810509f
#
_cell.length_a   1.000
_cell.length_b   1.000
_cell.length_c   1.000
_cell.angle_alpha   90.00
_cell.angle_beta   90.00
_cell.angle_gamma   90.00
#
_symmetry.space_group_name_H-M   'P 1'
#
loop_
_entity.id
_entity.type
_entity.pdbx_description
1 polymer ?
#
loop_
_entity_poly.entity_id
_entity_poly.type
_entity_poly.pdbx_seq_one_letter_code
_entity_poly.pdbx_strand_id
1 'polypeptide(L)'
;MAQDIPSLKPYLIDLHDEFWNHGETKILCEGAQGFGLDIDWGDYPFVTSSHCLTSSVLLNAIPHYAIRDVWGVAKAYETYVGAKSFQPPYNKVFNRIQTVGQEFGATTGRVRQCNWIDLPFLKRSVQLN
;
A
#
# COMPACT_ATOMS: atom_id res chain seq x y z
N MET A 1 23.64 -8.46 19.64
CA MET A 1 22.55 -7.99 20.51
C MET A 1 22.75 -6.50 20.64
N ALA A 2 21.73 -5.73 20.37
CA ALA A 2 21.77 -4.28 20.53
C ALA A 2 21.69 -3.93 22.01
N GLN A 3 22.76 -4.21 22.72
CA GLN A 3 22.95 -3.70 24.06
C GLN A 3 23.27 -2.22 23.93
N ASP A 4 22.31 -1.44 24.36
CA ASP A 4 22.49 -0.04 24.69
C ASP A 4 22.89 0.87 23.51
N ILE A 5 21.89 1.21 22.75
CA ILE A 5 21.97 2.46 22.03
C ILE A 5 21.22 3.49 22.90
N PRO A 6 21.91 4.09 23.91
CA PRO A 6 21.29 5.02 24.86
C PRO A 6 20.63 6.20 24.17
N SER A 7 21.12 6.56 22.98
CA SER A 7 20.60 7.62 22.12
C SER A 7 19.20 7.33 21.55
N LEU A 8 18.77 6.08 21.47
CA LEU A 8 17.44 5.71 20.97
C LEU A 8 16.40 5.54 22.08
N LYS A 9 16.82 5.40 23.34
CA LYS A 9 15.91 5.26 24.49
C LYS A 9 14.80 6.33 24.53
N PRO A 10 15.09 7.62 24.32
CA PRO A 10 14.06 8.67 24.35
C PRO A 10 12.99 8.54 23.26
N TYR A 11 13.26 7.74 22.22
CA TYR A 11 12.36 7.55 21.10
C TYR A 11 11.59 6.21 21.15
N LEU A 12 11.84 5.40 22.16
CA LEU A 12 11.09 4.17 22.39
C LEU A 12 9.82 4.51 23.16
N ILE A 13 8.68 4.16 22.58
CA ILE A 13 7.37 4.36 23.18
C ILE A 13 6.62 3.03 23.27
N ASP A 14 5.74 2.93 24.22
CA ASP A 14 4.73 1.89 24.26
C ASP A 14 3.53 2.38 23.45
N LEU A 15 3.25 1.76 22.29
CA LEU A 15 2.16 2.16 21.41
C LEU A 15 0.79 2.02 22.09
N HIS A 16 0.63 1.03 22.97
CA HIS A 16 -0.62 0.86 23.71
C HIS A 16 -0.84 2.04 24.65
N ASP A 17 0.19 2.42 25.40
CA ASP A 17 0.12 3.56 26.32
C ASP A 17 -0.16 4.87 25.56
N GLU A 18 0.56 5.10 24.48
CA GLU A 18 0.40 6.28 23.62
C GLU A 18 -1.01 6.41 23.06
N PHE A 19 -1.60 5.32 22.59
CA PHE A 19 -2.92 5.36 21.94
C PHE A 19 -4.09 5.37 22.92
N TRP A 20 -3.92 4.79 24.12
CA TRP A 20 -5.04 4.56 25.03
C TRP A 20 -5.04 5.45 26.28
N ASN A 21 -3.90 5.96 26.69
CA ASN A 21 -3.75 6.70 27.94
C ASN A 21 -3.51 8.20 27.77
N HIS A 22 -3.27 8.70 26.57
CA HIS A 22 -2.96 10.11 26.32
C HIS A 22 -4.08 10.93 25.66
N GLY A 23 -5.33 10.49 25.75
CA GLY A 23 -6.50 11.25 25.32
C GLY A 23 -6.93 10.99 23.89
N GLU A 24 -7.65 11.94 23.27
CA GLU A 24 -8.16 11.80 21.90
C GLU A 24 -7.04 11.96 20.86
N THR A 25 -6.35 10.89 20.54
CA THR A 25 -5.34 10.88 19.49
C THR A 25 -6.01 10.63 18.13
N LYS A 26 -5.73 11.48 17.15
CA LYS A 26 -6.14 11.27 15.75
C LYS A 26 -4.98 10.63 15.00
N ILE A 27 -5.20 9.44 14.47
CA ILE A 27 -4.20 8.66 13.78
C ILE A 27 -4.55 8.57 12.31
N LEU A 28 -3.60 8.92 11.44
CA LEU A 28 -3.67 8.67 10.01
C LEU A 28 -2.78 7.49 9.70
N CYS A 29 -3.39 6.40 9.22
CA CYS A 29 -2.67 5.22 8.77
C CYS A 29 -2.51 5.28 7.25
N GLU A 30 -1.29 5.33 6.78
CA GLU A 30 -0.97 5.26 5.35
C GLU A 30 -0.46 3.86 5.02
N GLY A 31 -1.24 3.12 4.21
CA GLY A 31 -0.82 1.82 3.71
C GLY A 31 0.24 1.94 2.62
N ALA A 32 0.99 0.88 2.43
CA ALA A 32 1.99 0.79 1.37
C ALA A 32 1.52 -0.16 0.26
N GLN A 33 2.12 -0.06 -0.93
CA GLN A 33 1.84 -0.86 -2.12
C GLN A 33 0.41 -0.67 -2.64
N GLY A 34 -0.40 -1.74 -2.67
CA GLY A 34 -1.78 -1.70 -3.14
C GLY A 34 -2.43 -3.07 -3.13
N PHE A 35 -3.75 -3.10 -3.20
CA PHE A 35 -4.58 -4.29 -3.10
C PHE A 35 -4.08 -5.47 -3.94
N GLY A 36 -3.70 -5.23 -5.20
CA GLY A 36 -3.22 -6.29 -6.10
C GLY A 36 -1.90 -6.93 -5.71
N LEU A 37 -1.18 -6.34 -4.77
CA LEU A 37 0.07 -6.85 -4.24
C LEU A 37 -0.08 -7.49 -2.85
N ASP A 38 -1.28 -7.49 -2.28
CA ASP A 38 -1.55 -8.12 -0.98
C ASP A 38 -1.18 -9.61 -1.01
N ILE A 39 -0.56 -10.11 0.06
CA ILE A 39 -0.05 -11.48 0.11
C ILE A 39 -1.15 -12.52 0.00
N ASP A 40 -2.33 -12.25 0.54
CA ASP A 40 -3.46 -13.19 0.56
C ASP A 40 -4.49 -12.91 -0.54
N TRP A 41 -4.73 -11.64 -0.85
CA TRP A 41 -5.80 -11.21 -1.74
C TRP A 41 -5.34 -10.69 -3.09
N GLY A 42 -4.05 -10.50 -3.24
CA GLY A 42 -3.42 -10.04 -4.47
C GLY A 42 -3.34 -11.12 -5.54
N ASP A 43 -2.63 -10.79 -6.61
CA ASP A 43 -2.48 -11.63 -7.79
C ASP A 43 -1.25 -12.56 -7.65
N TYR A 44 -1.38 -13.57 -6.83
CA TYR A 44 -0.31 -14.54 -6.57
C TYR A 44 0.16 -15.23 -7.86
N PRO A 45 1.48 -15.43 -8.10
CA PRO A 45 2.59 -15.17 -7.17
C PRO A 45 3.19 -13.74 -7.23
N PHE A 46 2.55 -12.83 -7.92
CA PHE A 46 3.04 -11.47 -8.17
C PHE A 46 2.62 -10.51 -7.04
N VAL A 47 2.89 -10.91 -5.82
CA VAL A 47 2.49 -10.20 -4.59
C VAL A 47 3.71 -9.71 -3.81
N THR A 48 3.48 -8.84 -2.83
CA THR A 48 4.49 -8.47 -1.83
C THR A 48 4.40 -9.41 -0.61
N SER A 49 5.34 -9.32 0.31
CA SER A 49 5.38 -10.11 1.54
C SER A 49 4.56 -9.51 2.69
N SER A 50 3.67 -8.59 2.40
CA SER A 50 2.89 -7.86 3.40
C SER A 50 1.41 -7.77 3.02
N HIS A 51 0.57 -7.50 4.04
CA HIS A 51 -0.82 -7.16 3.84
C HIS A 51 -0.94 -5.70 3.40
N CYS A 52 -1.73 -5.47 2.35
CA CYS A 52 -1.96 -4.14 1.76
C CYS A 52 -3.41 -3.65 1.96
N LEU A 53 -4.19 -4.34 2.78
CA LEU A 53 -5.55 -3.99 3.13
C LEU A 53 -5.62 -3.26 4.47
N THR A 54 -6.78 -2.71 4.78
CA THR A 54 -7.10 -2.10 6.08
C THR A 54 -6.83 -3.04 7.26
N SER A 55 -6.93 -4.35 7.06
CA SER A 55 -6.58 -5.36 8.06
C SER A 55 -5.14 -5.23 8.59
N SER A 56 -4.22 -4.68 7.80
CA SER A 56 -2.84 -4.43 8.24
C SER A 56 -2.75 -3.44 9.40
N VAL A 57 -3.73 -2.54 9.52
CA VAL A 57 -3.80 -1.56 10.61
C VAL A 57 -3.99 -2.24 11.96
N LEU A 58 -4.75 -3.35 11.98
CA LEU A 58 -5.01 -4.11 13.20
C LEU A 58 -3.74 -4.73 13.80
N LEU A 59 -2.74 -4.99 12.96
CA LEU A 59 -1.44 -5.51 13.41
C LEU A 59 -0.59 -4.47 14.15
N ASN A 60 -1.01 -3.21 14.11
CA ASN A 60 -0.32 -2.08 14.75
C ASN A 60 -1.04 -1.60 16.01
N ALA A 61 -1.64 -2.50 16.78
CA ALA A 61 -2.34 -2.22 18.03
C ALA A 61 -3.55 -1.26 17.91
N ILE A 62 -4.04 -1.01 16.71
CA ILE A 62 -5.24 -0.21 16.46
C ILE A 62 -6.43 -1.15 16.31
N PRO A 63 -7.42 -1.15 17.21
CA PRO A 63 -8.54 -2.06 17.13
C PRO A 63 -9.54 -1.62 16.03
N HIS A 64 -10.30 -2.59 15.52
CA HIS A 64 -11.24 -2.36 14.42
C HIS A 64 -12.25 -1.24 14.69
N TYR A 65 -12.74 -1.11 15.92
CA TYR A 65 -13.72 -0.09 16.29
C TYR A 65 -13.15 1.34 16.33
N ALA A 66 -11.83 1.50 16.31
CA ALA A 66 -11.17 2.79 16.21
C ALA A 66 -11.01 3.29 14.77
N ILE A 67 -11.17 2.40 13.78
CA ILE A 67 -11.14 2.77 12.36
C ILE A 67 -12.47 3.44 12.03
N ARG A 68 -12.41 4.72 11.66
CA ARG A 68 -13.61 5.51 11.31
C ARG A 68 -13.81 5.60 9.81
N ASP A 69 -12.77 5.98 9.10
CA ASP A 69 -12.83 6.25 7.66
C ASP A 69 -11.74 5.48 6.94
N VAL A 70 -12.11 4.86 5.84
CA VAL A 70 -11.17 4.18 4.94
C VAL A 70 -11.22 4.86 3.58
N TRP A 71 -10.07 5.37 3.16
CA TRP A 71 -9.93 6.08 1.90
C TRP A 71 -9.10 5.27 0.92
N GLY A 72 -9.71 4.89 -0.20
CA GLY A 72 -9.01 4.25 -1.30
C GLY A 72 -8.49 5.28 -2.30
N VAL A 73 -7.21 5.25 -2.58
CA VAL A 73 -6.60 6.08 -3.62
C VAL A 73 -6.31 5.22 -4.84
N ALA A 74 -6.91 5.56 -5.97
CA ALA A 74 -6.71 4.86 -7.22
C ALA A 74 -6.34 5.83 -8.35
N LYS A 75 -5.50 5.37 -9.27
CA LYS A 75 -5.25 6.08 -10.52
C LYS A 75 -6.41 5.83 -11.50
N ALA A 76 -6.59 6.70 -12.48
CA ALA A 76 -7.53 6.47 -13.58
C ALA A 76 -7.05 5.37 -14.57
N TYR A 77 -5.89 4.81 -14.34
CA TYR A 77 -5.29 3.69 -15.05
C TYR A 77 -4.49 2.84 -14.06
N GLU A 78 -4.20 1.61 -14.40
CA GLU A 78 -3.43 0.73 -13.52
C GLU A 78 -1.94 0.78 -13.83
N THR A 79 -1.11 0.57 -12.81
CA THR A 79 0.34 0.46 -12.95
C THR A 79 0.87 -0.74 -12.18
N TYR A 80 1.89 -1.39 -12.75
CA TYR A 80 2.55 -2.52 -12.11
C TYR A 80 4.05 -2.49 -12.34
N VAL A 81 4.81 -2.87 -11.34
CA VAL A 81 6.27 -3.10 -11.42
C VAL A 81 6.57 -4.54 -11.03
N GLY A 82 7.08 -5.31 -11.97
CA GLY A 82 7.44 -6.71 -11.71
C GLY A 82 7.52 -7.54 -12.98
N ALA A 83 7.65 -8.85 -12.81
CA ALA A 83 7.86 -9.80 -13.90
C ALA A 83 6.59 -10.24 -14.64
N LYS A 84 5.41 -9.95 -14.07
CA LYS A 84 4.14 -10.27 -14.74
C LYS A 84 4.00 -9.46 -16.01
N SER A 85 3.56 -10.09 -17.09
CA SER A 85 3.10 -9.38 -18.30
C SER A 85 1.78 -8.68 -17.97
N PHE A 86 1.79 -7.37 -17.96
CA PHE A 86 0.66 -6.57 -17.49
C PHE A 86 0.19 -5.54 -18.52
N GLN A 87 1.13 -4.88 -19.20
CA GLN A 87 0.80 -3.89 -20.22
C GLN A 87 0.42 -4.57 -21.53
N PRO A 88 -0.71 -4.19 -22.17
CA PRO A 88 -1.05 -4.66 -23.51
C PRO A 88 0.07 -4.31 -24.51
N PRO A 89 0.53 -5.28 -25.29
CA PRO A 89 1.60 -5.05 -26.26
C PRO A 89 1.17 -4.05 -27.33
N TYR A 90 2.15 -3.30 -27.83
CA TYR A 90 1.98 -2.36 -28.96
C TYR A 90 0.96 -1.24 -28.78
N ASN A 91 0.55 -0.94 -27.55
CA ASN A 91 -0.40 0.14 -27.28
C ASN A 91 0.34 1.48 -27.04
N LYS A 92 0.28 2.37 -28.04
CA LYS A 92 0.92 3.69 -27.97
C LYS A 92 0.38 4.59 -26.85
N VAL A 93 -0.86 4.35 -26.40
CA VAL A 93 -1.46 5.12 -25.29
C VAL A 93 -0.71 4.89 -24.01
N PHE A 94 -0.38 3.64 -23.68
CA PHE A 94 0.35 3.33 -22.45
C PHE A 94 1.80 3.82 -22.49
N ASN A 95 2.45 3.76 -23.65
CA ASN A 95 3.78 4.35 -23.80
C ASN A 95 3.76 5.87 -23.53
N ARG A 96 2.71 6.55 -24.00
CA ARG A 96 2.52 7.97 -23.72
C ARG A 96 2.23 8.24 -22.26
N ILE A 97 1.37 7.44 -21.62
CA ILE A 97 1.08 7.53 -20.18
C ILE A 97 2.37 7.35 -19.36
N GLN A 98 3.18 6.35 -19.68
CA GLN A 98 4.47 6.11 -19.02
C GLN A 98 5.38 7.33 -19.10
N THR A 99 5.49 7.93 -20.27
CA THR A 99 6.38 9.08 -20.49
C THR A 99 5.86 10.33 -19.81
N VAL A 100 4.59 10.68 -20.01
CA VAL A 100 3.99 11.90 -19.47
C VAL A 100 3.77 11.80 -17.95
N GLY A 101 3.32 10.62 -17.48
CA GLY A 101 3.10 10.33 -16.07
C GLY A 101 4.38 10.03 -15.30
N GLN A 102 5.53 10.00 -15.98
CA GLN A 102 6.81 9.60 -15.38
C GLN A 102 6.70 8.32 -14.55
N GLU A 103 6.09 7.30 -15.15
CA GLU A 103 5.79 6.05 -14.46
C GLU A 103 7.04 5.19 -14.28
N PHE A 104 7.80 5.54 -13.25
CA PHE A 104 9.01 4.86 -12.80
C PHE A 104 8.90 4.56 -11.31
N GLY A 105 9.52 3.46 -10.87
CA GLY A 105 9.66 3.16 -9.45
C GLY A 105 10.54 4.18 -8.75
N ALA A 106 10.05 4.79 -7.69
CA ALA A 106 10.77 5.86 -6.99
C ALA A 106 12.15 5.42 -6.49
N THR A 107 12.28 4.18 -6.01
CA THR A 107 13.53 3.66 -5.44
C THR A 107 14.42 2.99 -6.49
N THR A 108 13.83 2.22 -7.40
CA THR A 108 14.58 1.36 -8.32
C THR A 108 14.70 1.92 -9.73
N GLY A 109 13.98 2.98 -10.06
CA GLY A 109 13.90 3.55 -11.41
C GLY A 109 13.27 2.61 -12.46
N ARG A 110 12.74 1.45 -12.06
CA ARG A 110 12.12 0.51 -12.99
C ARG A 110 10.89 1.13 -13.65
N VAL A 111 10.75 0.93 -14.94
CA VAL A 111 9.56 1.35 -15.69
C VAL A 111 8.34 0.62 -15.16
N ARG A 112 7.28 1.35 -14.87
CA ARG A 112 5.98 0.77 -14.55
C ARG A 112 5.23 0.41 -15.82
N GLN A 113 4.76 -0.81 -15.90
CA GLN A 113 3.80 -1.23 -16.91
C GLN A 113 2.46 -0.55 -16.64
N CYS A 114 1.77 -0.07 -17.67
CA CYS A 114 0.46 0.58 -17.57
C CYS A 114 -0.62 -0.26 -18.23
N ASN A 115 -1.82 -0.23 -17.66
CA ASN A 115 -2.99 -0.90 -18.21
C ASN A 115 -4.26 -0.08 -17.99
N TRP A 116 -5.36 -0.49 -18.62
CA TRP A 116 -6.69 0.05 -18.34
C TRP A 116 -7.07 -0.23 -16.88
N ILE A 117 -7.92 0.64 -16.32
CA ILE A 117 -8.49 0.38 -15.01
C ILE A 117 -9.42 -0.83 -15.07
N ASP A 118 -9.21 -1.79 -14.16
CA ASP A 118 -10.08 -2.94 -13.98
C ASP A 118 -11.14 -2.62 -12.91
N LEU A 119 -12.34 -2.27 -13.36
CA LEU A 119 -13.43 -1.91 -12.46
C LEU A 119 -13.92 -3.07 -11.57
N PRO A 120 -14.05 -4.31 -12.04
CA PRO A 120 -14.27 -5.48 -11.19
C PRO A 120 -13.23 -5.63 -10.09
N PHE A 121 -11.97 -5.47 -10.42
CA PHE A 121 -10.87 -5.54 -9.45
C PHE A 121 -10.93 -4.40 -8.44
N LEU A 122 -11.17 -3.18 -8.89
CA LEU A 122 -11.37 -2.02 -8.01
C LEU A 122 -12.57 -2.21 -7.08
N LYS A 123 -13.69 -2.73 -7.59
CA LYS A 123 -14.87 -3.05 -6.77
C LYS A 123 -14.52 -4.08 -5.68
N ARG A 124 -13.77 -5.13 -6.03
CA ARG A 124 -13.32 -6.14 -5.07
C ARG A 124 -12.43 -5.52 -3.98
N SER A 125 -11.52 -4.62 -4.38
CA SER A 125 -10.69 -3.89 -3.42
C SER A 125 -11.53 -3.11 -2.41
N VAL A 126 -12.54 -2.39 -2.87
CA VAL A 126 -13.45 -1.62 -2.00
C VAL A 126 -14.27 -2.53 -1.08
N GLN A 127 -14.65 -3.72 -1.54
CA GLN A 127 -15.46 -4.65 -0.74
C GLN A 127 -14.67 -5.35 0.38
N LEU A 128 -13.35 -5.41 0.25
CA LEU A 128 -12.48 -6.10 1.20
C LEU A 128 -11.79 -5.14 2.19
N ASN A 129 -11.90 -3.85 1.99
CA ASN A 129 -11.40 -2.80 2.85
C ASN A 129 -12.52 -2.08 3.58
#